data_3a5faecfb947250bd0153815d56ba963
#
_entry.id   3a5faecfb947250bd0153815d56ba963
#
_cell.length_a   1.000
_cell.length_b   1.000
_cell.length_c   1.000
_cell.angle_alpha   90.00
_cell.angle_beta   90.00
_cell.angle_gamma   90.00
#
_symmetry.space_group_name_H-M   'P 1'
#
loop_
_entity.id
_entity.type
_entity.pdbx_description
1 polymer ?
#
loop_
_entity_poly.entity_id
_entity_poly.type
_entity_poly.pdbx_seq_one_letter_code
_entity_poly.pdbx_strand_id
1 'polypeptide(L)'
;IMTITRYSKTPAGGGIFGGEEINRQVVRFEKGQNNTILLRSITYVIMTPDENKPITQSVKNSSADPIIGIYDILAYKKDASGKNNTASVIDMTSTFESDTQIFSLNSRNKQLLSLQTFQKDKSFIEYVKSFPINTEIRTTKTFTTVAPQISRNPTPKIGVDLPAGLDAGVVTMEINTSFILLPENPMRKRAFDKRVGYFANGYDVFEEDSQKADTDVFAVRWRLEPKNEEDAQKQKNGELIEPKKPIVYYLDPATPDKWKPFIKQGIDDWKEAFEFAGWKNAIRGEYWPENDPTMSLEDARFSVLRYFAAGIQNAYGPNVHDPRTGEILESHIGWYHNIMSLLRDWYLIQTSAVDPAARNIKFDDKLMGELIRFVAAHEVGHTLGLRHNMGASFATPVEKLRDKDFQKEFGHTSSIMDYAR
;
A
#
# COMPACT_ATOMS: atom_id res chain seq x y z
N ILE A 1 6.38 -10.05 11.66
CA ILE A 1 5.65 -10.28 10.40
C ILE A 1 4.60 -9.19 10.26
N MET A 2 4.51 -8.58 9.09
CA MET A 2 3.39 -7.68 8.73
C MET A 2 2.26 -8.50 8.13
N THR A 3 1.04 -8.32 8.60
CA THR A 3 -0.15 -8.86 7.92
C THR A 3 -0.92 -7.75 7.24
N ILE A 4 -1.37 -7.98 6.02
CA ILE A 4 -2.19 -7.05 5.25
C ILE A 4 -3.33 -7.82 4.64
N THR A 5 -4.55 -7.38 4.91
CA THR A 5 -5.76 -7.96 4.35
C THR A 5 -6.36 -6.99 3.34
N ARG A 6 -6.60 -7.46 2.12
CA ARG A 6 -7.12 -6.68 0.99
C ARG A 6 -8.29 -7.40 0.32
N TYR A 7 -9.16 -6.65 -0.32
CA TYR A 7 -10.12 -7.24 -1.25
C TYR A 7 -9.41 -7.81 -2.48
N SER A 8 -9.67 -9.06 -2.79
CA SER A 8 -9.26 -9.68 -4.06
C SER A 8 -10.36 -9.56 -5.10
N LYS A 9 -11.59 -9.97 -4.73
CA LYS A 9 -12.80 -9.68 -5.49
C LYS A 9 -13.85 -9.06 -4.58
N THR A 10 -14.45 -7.99 -5.04
CA THR A 10 -15.49 -7.27 -4.31
C THR A 10 -16.87 -7.73 -4.74
N PRO A 11 -17.90 -7.56 -3.90
CA PRO A 11 -19.28 -7.72 -4.32
C PRO A 11 -19.59 -6.78 -5.49
N ALA A 12 -20.29 -7.26 -6.49
CA ALA A 12 -20.73 -6.41 -7.59
C ALA A 12 -21.59 -5.25 -7.05
N GLY A 13 -21.28 -4.01 -7.43
CA GLY A 13 -22.06 -2.82 -7.09
C GLY A 13 -21.82 -2.27 -5.68
N GLY A 14 -20.82 -2.70 -4.92
CA GLY A 14 -20.69 -2.36 -3.50
C GLY A 14 -19.95 -1.06 -3.16
N GLY A 15 -19.51 -0.26 -4.11
CA GLY A 15 -18.74 0.98 -3.83
C GLY A 15 -17.36 0.76 -3.21
N ILE A 16 -16.90 -0.48 -3.14
CA ILE A 16 -15.57 -0.94 -2.76
C ILE A 16 -14.89 -1.60 -3.95
N PHE A 17 -13.57 -1.71 -3.91
CA PHE A 17 -12.82 -2.13 -5.09
C PHE A 17 -11.70 -3.10 -4.76
N GLY A 18 -11.34 -3.90 -5.76
CA GLY A 18 -10.22 -4.84 -5.66
C GLY A 18 -8.91 -4.12 -5.33
N GLY A 19 -8.08 -4.74 -4.50
CA GLY A 19 -6.82 -4.17 -4.05
C GLY A 19 -6.93 -3.22 -2.84
N GLU A 20 -8.14 -2.75 -2.49
CA GLU A 20 -8.33 -1.89 -1.31
C GLU A 20 -7.94 -2.62 -0.04
N GLU A 21 -7.16 -1.94 0.80
CA GLU A 21 -6.73 -2.47 2.10
C GLU A 21 -7.86 -2.42 3.12
N ILE A 22 -8.09 -3.54 3.77
CA ILE A 22 -9.11 -3.71 4.82
C ILE A 22 -8.47 -3.54 6.19
N ASN A 23 -7.37 -4.26 6.43
CA ASN A 23 -6.65 -4.27 7.70
C ASN A 23 -5.14 -4.38 7.45
N ARG A 24 -4.38 -3.75 8.36
CA ARG A 24 -2.93 -3.88 8.44
C ARG A 24 -2.52 -4.05 9.89
N GLN A 25 -1.66 -5.03 10.18
CA GLN A 25 -1.19 -5.27 11.53
C GLN A 25 0.19 -5.91 11.52
N VAL A 26 1.00 -5.60 12.53
CA VAL A 26 2.19 -6.41 12.80
C VAL A 26 1.79 -7.53 13.76
N VAL A 27 2.23 -8.72 13.47
CA VAL A 27 1.97 -9.89 14.30
C VAL A 27 3.27 -10.60 14.68
N ARG A 28 3.24 -11.28 15.81
CA ARG A 28 4.33 -12.11 16.30
C ARG A 28 3.78 -13.43 16.81
N PHE A 29 4.44 -14.52 16.39
CA PHE A 29 4.20 -15.83 16.95
C PHE A 29 5.12 -16.03 18.17
N GLU A 30 4.56 -16.38 19.31
CA GLU A 30 5.27 -16.58 20.56
C GLU A 30 4.91 -17.94 21.15
N LYS A 31 5.88 -18.58 21.81
CA LYS A 31 5.60 -19.81 22.57
C LYS A 31 4.73 -19.45 23.78
N GLY A 32 3.58 -20.08 23.85
CA GLY A 32 2.64 -19.97 24.95
C GLY A 32 2.87 -21.05 26.02
N GLN A 33 1.93 -21.13 26.96
CA GLN A 33 1.85 -22.20 27.96
C GLN A 33 1.25 -23.47 27.31
N ASN A 34 1.38 -24.61 27.96
CA ASN A 34 0.73 -25.86 27.58
C ASN A 34 0.95 -26.29 26.11
N ASN A 35 2.18 -26.16 25.62
CA ASN A 35 2.56 -26.55 24.26
C ASN A 35 1.77 -25.83 23.15
N THR A 36 1.53 -24.53 23.33
CA THR A 36 0.82 -23.69 22.36
C THR A 36 1.72 -22.64 21.73
N ILE A 37 1.27 -22.07 20.63
CA ILE A 37 1.77 -20.84 20.01
C ILE A 37 0.69 -19.77 20.12
N LEU A 38 1.06 -18.62 20.64
CA LEU A 38 0.23 -17.41 20.67
C LEU A 38 0.51 -16.58 19.41
N LEU A 39 -0.54 -16.10 18.76
CA LEU A 39 -0.45 -15.06 17.75
C LEU A 39 -0.83 -13.73 18.42
N ARG A 40 0.12 -12.82 18.50
CA ARG A 40 -0.09 -11.48 19.07
C ARG A 40 -0.08 -10.41 18.00
N SER A 41 -0.91 -9.39 18.20
CA SER A 41 -0.83 -8.13 17.46
C SER A 41 0.14 -7.20 18.18
N ILE A 42 1.16 -6.74 17.48
CA ILE A 42 2.18 -5.86 18.04
C ILE A 42 1.83 -4.42 17.71
N THR A 43 1.78 -3.58 18.73
CA THR A 43 1.54 -2.15 18.59
C THR A 43 2.83 -1.37 18.81
N TYR A 44 3.27 -0.61 17.80
CA TYR A 44 4.44 0.27 17.92
C TYR A 44 3.98 1.66 18.37
N VAL A 45 3.60 1.77 19.65
CA VAL A 45 3.16 3.04 20.25
C VAL A 45 4.21 3.54 21.23
N ILE A 46 4.82 2.63 21.98
CA ILE A 46 5.80 2.92 23.03
C ILE A 46 7.06 2.10 22.75
N MET A 47 8.20 2.76 22.81
CA MET A 47 9.51 2.12 22.57
C MET A 47 10.53 2.62 23.56
N THR A 48 11.63 1.87 23.68
CA THR A 48 12.87 2.33 24.35
C THR A 48 14.08 1.86 23.55
N PRO A 49 15.08 2.73 23.30
CA PRO A 49 16.36 2.34 22.73
C PRO A 49 17.30 1.71 23.76
N ASP A 50 16.99 1.84 25.06
CA ASP A 50 17.83 1.41 26.17
C ASP A 50 17.66 -0.09 26.45
N GLU A 51 18.30 -0.91 25.62
CA GLU A 51 18.30 -2.36 25.84
C GLU A 51 18.97 -2.72 27.17
N ASN A 52 18.37 -3.71 27.87
CA ASN A 52 18.90 -4.25 29.15
C ASN A 52 18.94 -3.27 30.35
N LYS A 53 18.25 -2.13 30.27
CA LYS A 53 18.08 -1.22 31.40
C LYS A 53 16.70 -1.41 32.07
N PRO A 54 16.50 -0.94 33.33
CA PRO A 54 15.22 -1.02 34.03
C PRO A 54 14.03 -0.44 33.24
N ILE A 55 14.24 0.66 32.51
CA ILE A 55 13.21 1.27 31.67
C ILE A 55 12.66 0.32 30.59
N THR A 56 13.47 -0.61 30.09
CA THR A 56 13.01 -1.65 29.15
C THR A 56 11.94 -2.53 29.78
N GLN A 57 12.10 -2.89 31.05
CA GLN A 57 11.10 -3.67 31.78
C GLN A 57 9.86 -2.83 32.07
N SER A 58 10.01 -1.54 32.40
CA SER A 58 8.89 -0.62 32.59
C SER A 58 8.03 -0.50 31.33
N VAL A 59 8.64 -0.33 30.14
CA VAL A 59 7.93 -0.29 28.85
C VAL A 59 7.18 -1.59 28.61
N LYS A 60 7.80 -2.76 28.85
CA LYS A 60 7.14 -4.07 28.73
C LYS A 60 5.96 -4.26 29.70
N ASN A 61 6.04 -3.69 30.90
CA ASN A 61 5.02 -3.79 31.91
C ASN A 61 3.84 -2.82 31.70
N SER A 62 4.05 -1.79 30.86
CA SER A 62 3.07 -0.69 30.69
C SER A 62 1.99 -1.02 29.65
N SER A 63 2.21 -2.01 28.79
CA SER A 63 1.24 -2.37 27.75
C SER A 63 1.25 -3.87 27.47
N ALA A 64 0.09 -4.42 27.12
CA ALA A 64 -0.06 -5.80 26.73
C ALA A 64 -0.47 -5.88 25.25
N ASP A 65 0.34 -6.60 24.45
CA ASP A 65 -0.03 -6.91 23.07
C ASP A 65 -1.24 -7.85 23.02
N PRO A 66 -2.32 -7.53 22.28
CA PRO A 66 -3.49 -8.39 22.18
C PRO A 66 -3.16 -9.78 21.65
N ILE A 67 -3.77 -10.81 22.21
CA ILE A 67 -3.73 -12.17 21.69
C ILE A 67 -4.85 -12.30 20.65
N ILE A 68 -4.49 -12.61 19.41
CA ILE A 68 -5.41 -12.78 18.29
C ILE A 68 -5.83 -14.24 18.14
N GLY A 69 -4.91 -15.16 18.44
CA GLY A 69 -5.15 -16.60 18.33
C GLY A 69 -4.21 -17.41 19.22
N ILE A 70 -4.67 -18.62 19.58
CA ILE A 70 -3.89 -19.62 20.32
C ILE A 70 -4.00 -20.91 19.54
N TYR A 71 -2.85 -21.53 19.26
CA TYR A 71 -2.76 -22.72 18.42
C TYR A 71 -1.95 -23.80 19.14
N ASP A 72 -2.45 -25.02 19.14
CA ASP A 72 -1.70 -26.18 19.62
C ASP A 72 -0.51 -26.47 18.71
N ILE A 73 0.64 -26.82 19.29
CA ILE A 73 1.78 -27.30 18.53
C ILE A 73 1.53 -28.77 18.17
N LEU A 74 1.30 -29.02 16.89
CA LEU A 74 1.01 -30.35 16.37
C LEU A 74 2.27 -31.19 16.15
N ALA A 75 3.38 -30.52 15.81
CA ALA A 75 4.67 -31.17 15.58
C ALA A 75 5.81 -30.17 15.72
N TYR A 76 7.02 -30.69 15.89
CA TYR A 76 8.26 -29.94 15.85
C TYR A 76 9.11 -30.41 14.67
N LYS A 77 9.76 -29.46 13.99
CA LYS A 77 10.80 -29.81 13.03
C LYS A 77 11.97 -30.44 13.79
N LYS A 78 12.49 -31.55 13.30
CA LYS A 78 13.73 -32.16 13.81
C LYS A 78 14.93 -31.60 13.04
N ASP A 79 16.03 -31.39 13.75
CA ASP A 79 17.32 -31.09 13.14
C ASP A 79 17.96 -32.40 12.58
N ALA A 80 19.15 -32.26 11.99
CA ALA A 80 19.89 -33.41 11.43
C ALA A 80 20.28 -34.46 12.49
N SER A 81 20.27 -34.10 13.78
CA SER A 81 20.53 -35.05 14.91
C SER A 81 19.27 -35.72 15.43
N GLY A 82 18.11 -35.39 14.87
CA GLY A 82 16.80 -35.92 15.30
C GLY A 82 16.20 -35.19 16.51
N LYS A 83 16.81 -34.15 17.03
CA LYS A 83 16.25 -33.32 18.11
C LYS A 83 15.25 -32.30 17.57
N ASN A 84 14.21 -31.99 18.37
CA ASN A 84 13.28 -30.94 18.06
C ASN A 84 14.02 -29.59 18.02
N ASN A 85 13.82 -28.83 16.95
CA ASN A 85 14.33 -27.48 16.87
C ASN A 85 13.24 -26.43 17.24
N THR A 86 13.53 -25.15 17.04
CA THR A 86 12.61 -24.06 17.38
C THR A 86 11.42 -23.92 16.42
N ALA A 87 11.41 -24.64 15.29
CA ALA A 87 10.31 -24.58 14.34
C ALA A 87 9.17 -25.51 14.77
N SER A 88 7.99 -24.96 14.87
CA SER A 88 6.76 -25.66 15.29
C SER A 88 5.74 -25.66 14.15
N VAL A 89 4.95 -26.71 14.07
CA VAL A 89 3.82 -26.80 13.13
C VAL A 89 2.54 -26.52 13.90
N ILE A 90 1.74 -25.61 13.39
CA ILE A 90 0.43 -25.23 13.92
C ILE A 90 -0.61 -25.27 12.81
N ASP A 91 -1.88 -25.46 13.15
CA ASP A 91 -3.01 -25.36 12.24
C ASP A 91 -3.75 -24.03 12.46
N MET A 92 -3.80 -23.20 11.42
CA MET A 92 -4.51 -21.91 11.43
C MET A 92 -5.79 -21.93 10.57
N THR A 93 -6.20 -23.08 10.05
CA THR A 93 -7.35 -23.22 9.14
C THR A 93 -8.59 -22.54 9.70
N SER A 94 -8.95 -22.86 10.94
CA SER A 94 -10.15 -22.31 11.59
C SER A 94 -10.13 -20.79 11.72
N THR A 95 -8.95 -20.19 11.84
CA THR A 95 -8.78 -18.74 11.92
C THR A 95 -9.14 -18.07 10.59
N PHE A 96 -8.73 -18.66 9.47
CA PHE A 96 -9.04 -18.15 8.14
C PHE A 96 -10.45 -18.51 7.66
N GLU A 97 -11.04 -19.56 8.15
CA GLU A 97 -12.44 -19.96 7.87
C GLU A 97 -13.45 -19.28 8.81
N SER A 98 -13.01 -18.40 9.69
CA SER A 98 -13.86 -17.63 10.59
C SER A 98 -13.91 -16.14 10.20
N ASP A 99 -14.67 -15.37 10.98
CA ASP A 99 -14.77 -13.91 10.84
C ASP A 99 -13.83 -13.18 11.80
N THR A 100 -12.60 -13.67 11.94
CA THR A 100 -11.57 -12.99 12.73
C THR A 100 -11.21 -11.65 12.10
N GLN A 101 -11.48 -10.55 12.78
CA GLN A 101 -11.44 -9.18 12.24
C GLN A 101 -10.16 -8.85 11.49
N ILE A 102 -9.00 -9.28 11.99
CA ILE A 102 -7.69 -9.00 11.37
C ILE A 102 -7.52 -9.69 10.01
N PHE A 103 -8.18 -10.83 9.79
CA PHE A 103 -8.13 -11.64 8.57
C PHE A 103 -9.47 -11.66 7.82
N SER A 104 -10.35 -10.73 8.16
CA SER A 104 -11.68 -10.57 7.59
C SER A 104 -12.01 -9.08 7.49
N LEU A 105 -13.29 -8.76 7.44
CA LEU A 105 -13.75 -7.39 7.39
C LEU A 105 -13.75 -6.74 8.78
N ASN A 106 -13.28 -5.51 8.87
CA ASN A 106 -13.48 -4.70 10.06
C ASN A 106 -14.93 -4.21 10.15
N SER A 107 -15.30 -3.69 11.33
CA SER A 107 -16.68 -3.25 11.61
C SER A 107 -17.17 -2.16 10.64
N ARG A 108 -16.28 -1.24 10.21
CA ARG A 108 -16.61 -0.19 9.26
C ARG A 108 -17.01 -0.77 7.90
N ASN A 109 -16.23 -1.71 7.36
CA ASN A 109 -16.50 -2.32 6.07
C ASN A 109 -17.75 -3.18 6.09
N LYS A 110 -18.02 -3.89 7.20
CA LYS A 110 -19.27 -4.62 7.39
C LYS A 110 -20.47 -3.67 7.37
N GLN A 111 -20.37 -2.54 8.04
CA GLN A 111 -21.44 -1.52 8.07
C GLN A 111 -21.67 -0.89 6.70
N LEU A 112 -20.60 -0.54 5.96
CA LEU A 112 -20.71 0.03 4.60
C LEU A 112 -21.45 -0.90 3.65
N LEU A 113 -21.24 -2.21 3.77
CA LEU A 113 -21.84 -3.24 2.93
C LEU A 113 -23.15 -3.80 3.51
N SER A 114 -23.67 -3.25 4.62
CA SER A 114 -24.87 -3.72 5.32
C SER A 114 -24.81 -5.20 5.71
N LEU A 115 -23.63 -5.72 6.01
CA LEU A 115 -23.41 -7.12 6.37
C LEU A 115 -23.86 -7.41 7.79
N GLN A 116 -24.44 -8.61 7.98
CA GLN A 116 -24.96 -9.07 9.27
C GLN A 116 -24.18 -10.29 9.76
N THR A 117 -24.67 -11.48 9.50
CA THR A 117 -24.12 -12.72 10.06
C THR A 117 -23.18 -13.40 9.08
N PHE A 118 -21.99 -13.75 9.56
CA PHE A 118 -21.02 -14.54 8.81
C PHE A 118 -21.57 -15.95 8.56
N GLN A 119 -21.45 -16.44 7.33
CA GLN A 119 -21.91 -17.75 6.88
C GLN A 119 -20.74 -18.71 6.74
N LYS A 120 -20.44 -19.46 7.80
CA LYS A 120 -19.30 -20.39 7.85
C LYS A 120 -19.40 -21.48 6.77
N ASP A 121 -20.59 -21.98 6.52
CA ASP A 121 -20.87 -23.02 5.52
C ASP A 121 -20.68 -22.57 4.05
N LYS A 122 -20.56 -21.26 3.84
CA LYS A 122 -20.33 -20.62 2.54
C LYS A 122 -19.04 -19.83 2.48
N SER A 123 -18.09 -20.13 3.39
CA SER A 123 -16.82 -19.43 3.53
C SER A 123 -15.70 -20.44 3.68
N PHE A 124 -14.65 -20.29 2.89
CA PHE A 124 -13.56 -21.27 2.84
C PHE A 124 -12.26 -20.66 2.34
N ILE A 125 -11.17 -21.40 2.50
CA ILE A 125 -9.86 -21.04 1.96
C ILE A 125 -9.80 -21.46 0.49
N GLU A 126 -9.57 -20.51 -0.41
CA GLU A 126 -9.41 -20.76 -1.84
C GLU A 126 -8.03 -21.39 -2.14
N TYR A 127 -6.98 -20.79 -1.59
CA TYR A 127 -5.63 -21.29 -1.69
C TYR A 127 -4.69 -20.66 -0.68
N VAL A 128 -3.54 -21.31 -0.49
CA VAL A 128 -2.37 -20.77 0.22
C VAL A 128 -1.17 -20.88 -0.71
N LYS A 129 -0.43 -19.76 -0.87
CA LYS A 129 0.82 -19.71 -1.64
C LYS A 129 1.91 -19.07 -0.82
N SER A 130 3.11 -19.65 -0.82
CA SER A 130 4.27 -19.07 -0.16
C SER A 130 5.31 -18.64 -1.18
N PHE A 131 5.87 -17.47 -0.93
CA PHE A 131 6.95 -16.84 -1.67
C PHE A 131 8.14 -16.61 -0.73
N PRO A 132 9.32 -16.21 -1.23
CA PRO A 132 10.51 -16.06 -0.38
C PRO A 132 10.35 -15.12 0.82
N ILE A 133 9.52 -14.09 0.74
CA ILE A 133 9.32 -13.11 1.82
C ILE A 133 7.88 -12.97 2.27
N ASN A 134 6.93 -13.67 1.65
CA ASN A 134 5.51 -13.61 2.05
C ASN A 134 4.78 -14.93 1.84
N THR A 135 3.69 -15.07 2.58
CA THR A 135 2.69 -16.13 2.38
C THR A 135 1.33 -15.48 2.20
N GLU A 136 0.64 -15.89 1.15
CA GLU A 136 -0.66 -15.39 0.75
C GLU A 136 -1.74 -16.40 1.04
N ILE A 137 -2.79 -15.98 1.72
CA ILE A 137 -3.97 -16.80 2.02
C ILE A 137 -5.18 -16.10 1.40
N ARG A 138 -5.79 -16.72 0.41
CA ARG A 138 -7.03 -16.25 -0.18
C ARG A 138 -8.21 -17.00 0.37
N THR A 139 -9.24 -16.24 0.78
CA THR A 139 -10.46 -16.78 1.36
C THR A 139 -11.69 -16.19 0.69
N THR A 140 -12.69 -17.03 0.46
CA THR A 140 -14.06 -16.58 0.16
C THR A 140 -14.79 -16.36 1.47
N LYS A 141 -15.42 -15.20 1.63
CA LYS A 141 -16.22 -14.81 2.80
C LYS A 141 -17.63 -14.46 2.36
N THR A 142 -18.60 -15.06 3.01
CA THR A 142 -20.03 -14.80 2.77
C THR A 142 -20.72 -14.36 4.05
N PHE A 143 -21.54 -13.32 3.93
CA PHE A 143 -22.34 -12.77 5.03
C PHE A 143 -23.79 -12.65 4.59
N THR A 144 -24.74 -12.81 5.52
CA THR A 144 -26.11 -12.35 5.29
C THR A 144 -26.14 -10.83 5.23
N THR A 145 -27.11 -10.28 4.54
CA THR A 145 -27.32 -8.83 4.43
C THR A 145 -28.79 -8.53 4.58
N VAL A 146 -29.10 -7.31 4.99
CA VAL A 146 -30.47 -6.79 5.06
C VAL A 146 -30.55 -5.62 4.11
N ALA A 147 -31.50 -5.66 3.16
CA ALA A 147 -31.75 -4.51 2.31
C ALA A 147 -32.03 -3.28 3.18
N PRO A 148 -31.39 -2.14 2.93
CA PRO A 148 -31.65 -0.93 3.67
C PRO A 148 -33.14 -0.59 3.52
N GLN A 149 -33.79 -0.27 4.62
CA GLN A 149 -35.18 0.19 4.59
C GLN A 149 -35.25 1.42 3.71
N ILE A 150 -36.02 1.34 2.63
CA ILE A 150 -36.25 2.46 1.74
C ILE A 150 -37.01 3.52 2.57
N SER A 151 -36.31 4.61 2.88
CA SER A 151 -36.94 5.78 3.48
C SER A 151 -38.05 6.27 2.54
N ARG A 152 -39.26 6.52 3.05
CA ARG A 152 -40.37 7.08 2.29
C ARG A 152 -40.06 8.46 1.68
N ASN A 153 -38.95 9.06 2.01
CA ASN A 153 -38.38 10.27 1.39
C ASN A 153 -37.02 9.92 0.77
N PRO A 154 -36.97 9.49 -0.49
CA PRO A 154 -35.73 9.25 -1.18
C PRO A 154 -35.09 10.58 -1.54
N THR A 155 -34.28 11.15 -0.64
CA THR A 155 -33.18 12.00 -1.13
C THR A 155 -32.27 11.05 -1.91
N PRO A 156 -32.02 11.30 -3.21
CA PRO A 156 -31.05 10.51 -3.95
C PRO A 156 -29.72 10.62 -3.21
N LYS A 157 -29.29 9.55 -2.53
CA LYS A 157 -27.90 9.42 -2.10
C LYS A 157 -27.11 9.15 -3.36
N ILE A 158 -26.63 10.22 -3.98
CA ILE A 158 -25.63 10.13 -5.04
C ILE A 158 -24.44 9.38 -4.44
N GLY A 159 -24.18 8.15 -4.94
CA GLY A 159 -22.91 7.46 -4.71
C GLY A 159 -22.85 6.37 -3.66
N VAL A 160 -23.95 5.75 -3.25
CA VAL A 160 -23.90 4.47 -2.54
C VAL A 160 -24.50 3.38 -3.42
N ASP A 161 -23.64 2.78 -4.22
CA ASP A 161 -24.00 1.56 -4.93
C ASP A 161 -24.12 0.43 -3.90
N LEU A 162 -25.30 -0.15 -3.78
CA LEU A 162 -25.53 -1.29 -2.91
C LEU A 162 -25.06 -2.57 -3.63
N PRO A 163 -24.48 -3.54 -2.87
CA PRO A 163 -24.09 -4.80 -3.47
C PRO A 163 -25.27 -5.49 -4.17
N ALA A 164 -25.07 -5.98 -5.39
CA ALA A 164 -26.08 -6.69 -6.14
C ALA A 164 -26.64 -7.94 -5.42
N GLY A 165 -25.87 -8.51 -4.48
CA GLY A 165 -26.28 -9.63 -3.64
C GLY A 165 -27.33 -9.31 -2.57
N LEU A 166 -27.75 -8.05 -2.41
CA LEU A 166 -28.80 -7.67 -1.45
C LEU A 166 -30.12 -8.40 -1.71
N ASP A 167 -30.51 -8.56 -2.99
CA ASP A 167 -31.73 -9.26 -3.35
C ASP A 167 -31.66 -10.77 -3.06
N ALA A 168 -30.47 -11.35 -3.04
CA ALA A 168 -30.24 -12.74 -2.63
C ALA A 168 -30.13 -12.91 -1.10
N GLY A 169 -30.14 -11.82 -0.33
CA GLY A 169 -29.98 -11.82 1.11
C GLY A 169 -28.57 -12.21 1.59
N VAL A 170 -27.62 -12.34 0.67
CA VAL A 170 -26.22 -12.68 0.97
C VAL A 170 -25.26 -11.86 0.10
N VAL A 171 -24.09 -11.57 0.67
CA VAL A 171 -22.99 -10.91 -0.04
C VAL A 171 -21.75 -11.78 0.12
N THR A 172 -21.11 -12.09 -1.00
CA THR A 172 -19.87 -12.88 -1.06
C THR A 172 -18.73 -12.03 -1.64
N MET A 173 -17.53 -12.21 -1.11
CA MET A 173 -16.31 -11.56 -1.57
C MET A 173 -15.11 -12.46 -1.39
N GLU A 174 -14.05 -12.21 -2.14
CA GLU A 174 -12.75 -12.82 -1.91
C GLU A 174 -11.83 -11.81 -1.20
N ILE A 175 -11.18 -12.28 -0.15
CA ILE A 175 -10.22 -11.52 0.66
C ILE A 175 -8.87 -12.23 0.58
N ASN A 176 -7.81 -11.46 0.39
CA ASN A 176 -6.45 -11.95 0.41
C ASN A 176 -5.72 -11.40 1.63
N THR A 177 -5.12 -12.28 2.42
CA THR A 177 -4.26 -11.92 3.55
C THR A 177 -2.82 -12.27 3.24
N SER A 178 -1.96 -11.26 3.26
CA SER A 178 -0.52 -11.39 3.07
C SER A 178 0.18 -11.42 4.44
N PHE A 179 1.04 -12.40 4.67
CA PHE A 179 2.00 -12.43 5.77
C PHE A 179 3.37 -12.08 5.21
N ILE A 180 3.86 -10.88 5.45
CA ILE A 180 5.11 -10.37 4.89
C ILE A 180 6.19 -10.35 5.97
N LEU A 181 7.34 -10.95 5.70
CA LEU A 181 8.48 -10.89 6.60
C LEU A 181 9.05 -9.46 6.65
N LEU A 182 9.17 -8.92 7.84
CA LEU A 182 9.88 -7.66 8.04
C LEU A 182 11.40 -7.91 7.92
N PRO A 183 12.17 -6.93 7.43
CA PRO A 183 13.63 -7.06 7.32
C PRO A 183 14.29 -7.42 8.65
N GLU A 184 15.22 -8.40 8.62
CA GLU A 184 16.04 -8.76 9.80
C GLU A 184 16.93 -7.60 10.21
N ASN A 185 17.50 -6.89 9.23
CA ASN A 185 18.29 -5.68 9.43
C ASN A 185 17.47 -4.46 9.04
N PRO A 186 16.78 -3.82 9.99
CA PRO A 186 15.93 -2.68 9.71
C PRO A 186 16.70 -1.51 9.08
N MET A 187 16.09 -0.79 8.17
CA MET A 187 16.66 0.41 7.57
C MET A 187 16.92 1.48 8.64
N ARG A 188 18.00 2.25 8.48
CA ARG A 188 18.21 3.43 9.31
C ARG A 188 17.05 4.43 9.12
N LYS A 189 16.41 4.81 10.22
CA LYS A 189 15.36 5.83 10.22
C LYS A 189 15.90 7.17 9.69
N ARG A 190 15.03 7.92 9.05
CA ARG A 190 15.26 9.31 8.70
C ARG A 190 14.28 10.17 9.48
N ALA A 191 14.78 11.09 10.29
CA ALA A 191 13.93 12.01 11.04
C ALA A 191 12.96 12.73 10.09
N PHE A 192 11.71 12.82 10.50
CA PHE A 192 10.69 13.54 9.77
C PHE A 192 10.90 15.05 9.90
N ASP A 193 10.74 15.76 8.81
CA ASP A 193 10.68 17.22 8.81
C ASP A 193 9.43 17.66 8.04
N LYS A 194 8.56 18.43 8.69
CA LYS A 194 7.30 18.90 8.09
C LYS A 194 7.47 19.78 6.85
N ARG A 195 8.68 20.32 6.61
CA ARG A 195 9.02 21.09 5.40
C ARG A 195 9.23 20.18 4.19
N VAL A 196 9.44 18.89 4.42
CA VAL A 196 9.62 17.88 3.36
C VAL A 196 8.42 16.95 3.43
N GLY A 197 7.52 17.02 2.47
CA GLY A 197 6.18 16.42 2.51
C GLY A 197 6.11 14.89 2.44
N TYR A 198 6.84 14.17 3.30
CA TYR A 198 6.73 12.70 3.40
C TYR A 198 5.58 12.25 4.30
N PHE A 199 5.06 11.03 4.06
CA PHE A 199 4.34 10.29 5.09
C PHE A 199 5.31 9.96 6.22
N ALA A 200 4.79 9.85 7.44
CA ALA A 200 5.61 9.60 8.61
C ALA A 200 4.95 8.60 9.55
N ASN A 201 5.79 7.84 10.24
CA ASN A 201 5.42 7.07 11.42
C ASN A 201 6.11 7.65 12.64
N GLY A 202 5.59 7.32 13.82
CA GLY A 202 6.22 7.72 15.07
C GLY A 202 5.70 6.91 16.25
N TYR A 203 6.44 6.95 17.33
CA TYR A 203 6.11 6.34 18.60
C TYR A 203 6.74 7.13 19.74
N ASP A 204 6.17 6.98 20.94
CA ASP A 204 6.73 7.58 22.13
C ASP A 204 7.95 6.79 22.60
N VAL A 205 9.01 7.52 22.94
CA VAL A 205 10.30 6.97 23.34
C VAL A 205 10.57 7.30 24.80
N PHE A 206 10.89 6.28 25.55
CA PHE A 206 11.27 6.38 26.96
C PHE A 206 12.73 5.98 27.13
N GLU A 207 13.55 6.89 27.62
CA GLU A 207 14.97 6.67 27.88
C GLU A 207 15.24 6.82 29.37
N GLU A 208 16.21 6.06 29.89
CA GLU A 208 16.57 6.05 31.31
C GLU A 208 16.94 7.44 31.84
N ASP A 209 17.67 8.21 31.04
CA ASP A 209 18.20 9.51 31.41
C ASP A 209 17.27 10.68 31.03
N SER A 210 16.16 10.40 30.35
CA SER A 210 15.17 11.42 29.96
C SER A 210 14.19 11.71 31.08
N GLN A 211 13.85 12.99 31.30
CA GLN A 211 12.84 13.41 32.28
C GLN A 211 11.44 13.56 31.69
N LYS A 212 11.24 13.16 30.43
CA LYS A 212 9.96 13.16 29.72
C LYS A 212 9.94 12.05 28.67
N ALA A 213 8.75 11.69 28.20
CA ALA A 213 8.63 10.94 26.98
C ALA A 213 8.92 11.86 25.79
N ASP A 214 9.76 11.40 24.87
CA ASP A 214 9.98 12.04 23.57
C ASP A 214 9.21 11.29 22.48
N THR A 215 8.95 11.95 21.36
CA THR A 215 8.32 11.30 20.21
C THR A 215 9.35 11.19 19.08
N ASP A 216 9.68 9.97 18.68
CA ASP A 216 10.51 9.70 17.51
C ASP A 216 9.63 9.61 16.27
N VAL A 217 9.68 10.63 15.41
CA VAL A 217 8.92 10.69 14.15
C VAL A 217 9.87 10.58 12.98
N PHE A 218 9.60 9.65 12.09
CA PHE A 218 10.47 9.37 10.94
C PHE A 218 9.69 9.19 9.65
N ALA A 219 10.37 9.54 8.54
CA ALA A 219 9.79 9.51 7.20
C ALA A 219 9.64 8.07 6.69
N VAL A 220 8.51 7.83 6.01
CA VAL A 220 8.26 6.60 5.25
C VAL A 220 8.91 6.75 3.87
N ARG A 221 9.83 5.85 3.50
CA ARG A 221 10.59 5.94 2.25
C ARG A 221 11.17 4.60 1.80
N TRP A 222 11.54 4.52 0.53
CA TRP A 222 12.31 3.39 0.03
C TRP A 222 13.73 3.36 0.57
N ARG A 223 14.26 2.15 0.72
CA ARG A 223 15.66 1.91 1.09
C ARG A 223 16.53 1.96 -0.16
N LEU A 224 17.25 3.06 -0.34
CA LEU A 224 18.29 3.20 -1.36
C LEU A 224 19.64 3.27 -0.66
N GLU A 225 20.50 2.33 -0.99
CA GLU A 225 21.85 2.21 -0.43
C GLU A 225 22.86 1.92 -1.56
N PRO A 226 24.10 2.43 -1.47
CA PRO A 226 25.19 2.05 -2.37
C PRO A 226 25.42 0.54 -2.36
N LYS A 227 25.91 -0.01 -3.45
CA LYS A 227 26.21 -1.45 -3.56
C LYS A 227 27.37 -1.89 -2.64
N ASN A 228 28.33 -0.98 -2.45
CA ASN A 228 29.56 -1.20 -1.67
C ASN A 228 30.14 0.15 -1.21
N GLU A 229 31.26 0.11 -0.49
CA GLU A 229 31.95 1.30 0.02
C GLU A 229 32.55 2.19 -1.08
N GLU A 230 32.98 1.62 -2.20
CA GLU A 230 33.49 2.36 -3.36
C GLU A 230 32.39 3.24 -3.95
N ASP A 231 31.21 2.67 -4.18
CA ASP A 231 30.06 3.43 -4.66
C ASP A 231 29.60 4.49 -3.64
N ALA A 232 29.66 4.17 -2.35
CA ALA A 232 29.38 5.15 -1.29
C ALA A 232 30.33 6.35 -1.34
N GLN A 233 31.61 6.11 -1.64
CA GLN A 233 32.61 7.18 -1.76
C GLN A 233 32.40 7.99 -3.05
N LYS A 234 32.09 7.33 -4.18
CA LYS A 234 31.72 8.02 -5.43
C LYS A 234 30.53 8.95 -5.23
N GLN A 235 29.49 8.50 -4.56
CA GLN A 235 28.30 9.32 -4.28
C GLN A 235 28.66 10.53 -3.41
N LYS A 236 29.51 10.37 -2.38
CA LYS A 236 29.99 11.49 -1.57
C LYS A 236 30.77 12.53 -2.38
N ASN A 237 31.43 12.10 -3.45
CA ASN A 237 32.14 12.96 -4.38
C ASN A 237 31.22 13.62 -5.43
N GLY A 238 29.90 13.36 -5.38
CA GLY A 238 28.92 13.92 -6.30
C GLY A 238 28.71 13.12 -7.59
N GLU A 239 29.24 11.90 -7.66
CA GLU A 239 29.01 11.02 -8.81
C GLU A 239 27.65 10.31 -8.68
N LEU A 240 27.00 10.08 -9.83
CA LEU A 240 25.77 9.28 -9.88
C LEU A 240 26.11 7.79 -9.74
N ILE A 241 25.48 7.13 -8.80
CA ILE A 241 25.64 5.69 -8.57
C ILE A 241 24.33 4.94 -8.69
N GLU A 242 24.38 3.65 -8.97
CA GLU A 242 23.20 2.79 -8.94
C GLU A 242 22.94 2.27 -7.52
N PRO A 243 21.69 2.22 -7.07
CA PRO A 243 21.37 1.62 -5.78
C PRO A 243 21.57 0.10 -5.82
N LYS A 244 21.84 -0.48 -4.65
CA LYS A 244 21.93 -1.93 -4.46
C LYS A 244 20.63 -2.65 -4.91
N LYS A 245 19.47 -2.05 -4.65
CA LYS A 245 18.15 -2.52 -5.07
C LYS A 245 17.37 -1.34 -5.67
N PRO A 246 17.14 -1.32 -6.98
CA PRO A 246 16.32 -0.30 -7.61
C PRO A 246 14.82 -0.52 -7.27
N ILE A 247 14.05 0.55 -7.39
CA ILE A 247 12.60 0.54 -7.29
C ILE A 247 12.05 0.13 -8.66
N VAL A 248 11.32 -0.96 -8.75
CA VAL A 248 10.77 -1.47 -10.00
C VAL A 248 9.27 -1.65 -9.85
N TYR A 249 8.50 -1.02 -10.74
CA TYR A 249 7.05 -1.22 -10.84
C TYR A 249 6.73 -2.03 -12.09
N TYR A 250 6.06 -3.15 -11.90
CA TYR A 250 5.55 -3.96 -12.99
C TYR A 250 4.13 -3.54 -13.33
N LEU A 251 3.80 -3.53 -14.62
CA LEU A 251 2.45 -3.28 -15.10
C LEU A 251 1.65 -4.57 -15.14
N ASP A 252 0.49 -4.57 -14.49
CA ASP A 252 -0.44 -5.71 -14.51
C ASP A 252 -0.74 -6.13 -15.97
N PRO A 253 -0.67 -7.43 -16.32
CA PRO A 253 -1.06 -7.93 -17.63
C PRO A 253 -2.48 -7.50 -18.05
N ALA A 254 -3.39 -7.32 -17.09
CA ALA A 254 -4.77 -6.86 -17.32
C ALA A 254 -4.87 -5.38 -17.75
N THR A 255 -3.77 -4.62 -17.69
CA THR A 255 -3.75 -3.23 -18.18
C THR A 255 -3.94 -3.20 -19.70
N PRO A 256 -4.89 -2.40 -20.25
CA PRO A 256 -5.05 -2.27 -21.70
C PRO A 256 -3.75 -1.83 -22.39
N ASP A 257 -3.36 -2.53 -23.45
CA ASP A 257 -2.05 -2.34 -24.09
C ASP A 257 -1.79 -0.91 -24.54
N LYS A 258 -2.81 -0.20 -25.01
CA LYS A 258 -2.67 1.19 -25.47
C LYS A 258 -2.31 2.17 -24.34
N TRP A 259 -2.59 1.83 -23.07
CA TRP A 259 -2.27 2.68 -21.93
C TRP A 259 -0.95 2.32 -21.24
N LYS A 260 -0.47 1.10 -21.42
CA LYS A 260 0.80 0.64 -20.82
C LYS A 260 1.99 1.57 -21.09
N PRO A 261 2.22 2.07 -22.32
CA PRO A 261 3.36 2.97 -22.57
C PRO A 261 3.29 4.28 -21.77
N PHE A 262 2.11 4.87 -21.63
CA PHE A 262 1.93 6.12 -20.90
C PHE A 262 2.09 5.94 -19.40
N ILE A 263 1.53 4.86 -18.85
CA ILE A 263 1.70 4.51 -17.42
C ILE A 263 3.19 4.25 -17.12
N LYS A 264 3.86 3.46 -17.97
CA LYS A 264 5.29 3.20 -17.83
C LYS A 264 6.10 4.49 -17.87
N GLN A 265 5.78 5.40 -18.78
CA GLN A 265 6.47 6.68 -18.89
C GLN A 265 6.26 7.51 -17.62
N GLY A 266 5.04 7.55 -17.02
CA GLY A 266 4.79 8.24 -15.76
C GLY A 266 5.62 7.71 -14.59
N ILE A 267 5.92 6.41 -14.57
CA ILE A 267 6.87 5.82 -13.61
C ILE A 267 8.30 6.28 -13.93
N ASP A 268 8.69 6.21 -15.19
CA ASP A 268 10.05 6.53 -15.66
C ASP A 268 10.39 8.01 -15.52
N ASP A 269 9.41 8.91 -15.50
CA ASP A 269 9.60 10.37 -15.31
C ASP A 269 10.28 10.69 -13.97
N TRP A 270 10.18 9.82 -12.97
CA TRP A 270 10.88 9.98 -11.69
C TRP A 270 12.39 9.76 -11.76
N LYS A 271 12.93 9.22 -12.86
CA LYS A 271 14.37 8.98 -13.02
C LYS A 271 15.17 10.26 -12.83
N GLU A 272 14.72 11.34 -13.44
CA GLU A 272 15.40 12.65 -13.35
C GLU A 272 15.49 13.13 -11.90
N ALA A 273 14.39 13.03 -11.12
CA ALA A 273 14.37 13.40 -9.71
C ALA A 273 15.36 12.56 -8.88
N PHE A 274 15.48 11.27 -9.18
CA PHE A 274 16.45 10.40 -8.52
C PHE A 274 17.90 10.72 -8.93
N GLU A 275 18.14 11.12 -10.17
CA GLU A 275 19.47 11.56 -10.63
C GLU A 275 19.89 12.85 -9.92
N PHE A 276 19.00 13.82 -9.76
CA PHE A 276 19.26 15.00 -8.91
C PHE A 276 19.59 14.63 -7.46
N ALA A 277 19.05 13.53 -6.97
CA ALA A 277 19.34 13.00 -5.64
C ALA A 277 20.60 12.12 -5.57
N GLY A 278 21.37 12.01 -6.66
CA GLY A 278 22.62 11.25 -6.73
C GLY A 278 22.46 9.76 -7.09
N TRP A 279 21.28 9.36 -7.62
CA TRP A 279 20.98 7.97 -7.92
C TRP A 279 20.68 7.75 -9.41
N LYS A 280 21.52 6.96 -10.09
CA LYS A 280 21.30 6.52 -11.47
C LYS A 280 20.46 5.23 -11.48
N ASN A 281 19.53 5.12 -12.43
CA ASN A 281 18.72 3.91 -12.62
C ASN A 281 17.97 3.44 -11.34
N ALA A 282 17.60 4.38 -10.46
CA ALA A 282 17.01 4.05 -9.17
C ALA A 282 15.55 3.63 -9.24
N ILE A 283 14.81 4.06 -10.27
CA ILE A 283 13.41 3.72 -10.49
C ILE A 283 13.15 3.40 -11.95
N ARG A 284 12.24 2.45 -12.21
CA ARG A 284 11.75 2.16 -13.55
C ARG A 284 10.42 1.42 -13.56
N GLY A 285 9.66 1.63 -14.63
CA GLY A 285 8.51 0.80 -14.99
C GLY A 285 8.92 -0.35 -15.88
N GLU A 286 8.36 -1.54 -15.67
CA GLU A 286 8.59 -2.74 -16.47
C GLU A 286 7.26 -3.36 -16.87
N TYR A 287 7.19 -3.94 -18.07
CA TYR A 287 6.09 -4.80 -18.44
C TYR A 287 6.18 -6.12 -17.67
N TRP A 288 5.03 -6.66 -17.27
CA TRP A 288 5.01 -8.00 -16.69
C TRP A 288 5.55 -9.00 -17.70
N PRO A 289 6.56 -9.82 -17.34
CA PRO A 289 7.09 -10.79 -18.29
C PRO A 289 6.06 -11.87 -18.62
N GLU A 290 5.82 -12.05 -19.90
CA GLU A 290 4.95 -13.12 -20.36
C GLU A 290 5.64 -14.47 -20.12
N ASN A 291 4.90 -15.41 -19.54
CA ASN A 291 5.37 -16.80 -19.36
C ASN A 291 6.55 -17.01 -18.38
N ASP A 292 6.79 -16.12 -17.42
CA ASP A 292 7.71 -16.39 -16.32
C ASP A 292 6.96 -17.05 -15.14
N PRO A 293 7.06 -18.38 -14.94
CA PRO A 293 6.36 -19.06 -13.87
C PRO A 293 6.92 -18.75 -12.49
N THR A 294 8.07 -18.08 -12.39
CA THR A 294 8.71 -17.71 -11.13
C THR A 294 8.19 -16.40 -10.57
N MET A 295 7.44 -15.63 -11.36
CA MET A 295 6.83 -14.37 -10.96
C MET A 295 5.34 -14.53 -10.66
N SER A 296 4.88 -13.84 -9.64
CA SER A 296 3.47 -13.75 -9.25
C SER A 296 3.14 -12.32 -8.84
N LEU A 297 1.96 -11.84 -9.25
CA LEU A 297 1.43 -10.54 -8.81
C LEU A 297 1.17 -10.47 -7.29
N GLU A 298 1.26 -11.59 -6.60
CA GLU A 298 1.07 -11.74 -5.16
C GLU A 298 2.40 -11.88 -4.41
N ASP A 299 3.54 -11.91 -5.12
CA ASP A 299 4.86 -11.98 -4.50
C ASP A 299 5.30 -10.58 -4.07
N ALA A 300 5.43 -10.36 -2.77
CA ALA A 300 5.78 -9.07 -2.17
C ALA A 300 7.19 -8.54 -2.56
N ARG A 301 7.98 -9.33 -3.29
CA ARG A 301 9.22 -8.83 -3.88
C ARG A 301 8.99 -7.86 -5.04
N PHE A 302 7.79 -7.87 -5.63
CA PHE A 302 7.44 -7.09 -6.82
C PHE A 302 6.38 -6.05 -6.50
N SER A 303 6.68 -4.78 -6.77
CA SER A 303 5.66 -3.73 -6.74
C SER A 303 4.92 -3.71 -8.08
N VAL A 304 3.59 -3.60 -8.04
CA VAL A 304 2.74 -3.75 -9.22
C VAL A 304 1.73 -2.63 -9.32
N LEU A 305 1.58 -2.06 -10.53
CA LEU A 305 0.41 -1.26 -10.85
C LEU A 305 -0.69 -2.20 -11.31
N ARG A 306 -1.69 -2.40 -10.44
CA ARG A 306 -2.82 -3.31 -10.65
C ARG A 306 -3.97 -2.57 -11.35
N TYR A 307 -4.52 -3.17 -12.41
CA TYR A 307 -5.61 -2.58 -13.18
C TYR A 307 -6.96 -3.23 -12.84
N PHE A 308 -7.92 -2.40 -12.47
CA PHE A 308 -9.26 -2.85 -12.05
C PHE A 308 -10.36 -2.24 -12.90
N ALA A 309 -11.31 -3.06 -13.35
CA ALA A 309 -12.54 -2.62 -13.99
C ALA A 309 -13.53 -2.17 -12.91
N ALA A 310 -13.44 -0.91 -12.51
CA ALA A 310 -14.32 -0.31 -11.51
C ALA A 310 -14.87 1.03 -11.99
N GLY A 311 -16.08 1.38 -11.56
CA GLY A 311 -16.74 2.67 -11.83
C GLY A 311 -16.15 3.85 -11.04
N ILE A 312 -15.16 3.60 -10.19
CA ILE A 312 -14.54 4.61 -9.35
C ILE A 312 -13.63 5.50 -10.17
N GLN A 313 -13.84 6.81 -10.02
CA GLN A 313 -13.06 7.87 -10.68
C GLN A 313 -11.84 8.21 -9.83
N ASN A 314 -10.93 7.26 -9.65
CA ASN A 314 -9.73 7.45 -8.85
C ASN A 314 -8.60 6.52 -9.27
N ALA A 315 -7.40 6.77 -8.72
CA ALA A 315 -6.30 5.84 -8.58
C ALA A 315 -5.83 5.89 -7.12
N TYR A 316 -5.06 4.92 -6.68
CA TYR A 316 -4.64 4.81 -5.28
C TYR A 316 -3.23 4.27 -5.19
N GLY A 317 -2.31 5.07 -4.68
CA GLY A 317 -0.89 4.75 -4.52
C GLY A 317 -0.50 4.44 -3.07
N PRO A 318 -0.85 3.25 -2.52
CA PRO A 318 -0.47 2.87 -1.17
C PRO A 318 0.98 2.40 -1.12
N ASN A 319 1.53 2.34 0.09
CA ASN A 319 2.76 1.63 0.36
C ASN A 319 2.61 0.71 1.58
N VAL A 320 3.37 -0.37 1.57
CA VAL A 320 3.55 -1.26 2.70
C VAL A 320 4.92 -0.98 3.28
N HIS A 321 4.99 -0.57 4.53
CA HIS A 321 6.25 -0.18 5.15
C HIS A 321 6.43 -0.79 6.53
N ASP A 322 7.68 -1.02 6.89
CA ASP A 322 8.08 -1.47 8.21
C ASP A 322 7.81 -0.36 9.25
N PRO A 323 6.90 -0.57 10.20
CA PRO A 323 6.57 0.46 11.18
C PRO A 323 7.71 0.81 12.14
N ARG A 324 8.76 0.00 12.19
CA ARG A 324 9.94 0.27 13.03
C ARG A 324 10.84 1.37 12.46
N THR A 325 10.83 1.53 11.11
CA THR A 325 11.82 2.37 10.41
C THR A 325 11.25 3.23 9.30
N GLY A 326 10.02 2.97 8.85
CA GLY A 326 9.42 3.59 7.67
C GLY A 326 9.97 3.04 6.34
N GLU A 327 10.70 1.91 6.33
CA GLU A 327 11.16 1.28 5.09
C GLU A 327 9.99 0.76 4.27
N ILE A 328 9.81 1.27 3.06
CA ILE A 328 8.80 0.75 2.13
C ILE A 328 9.30 -0.59 1.58
N LEU A 329 8.48 -1.62 1.72
CA LEU A 329 8.79 -3.00 1.34
C LEU A 329 8.23 -3.35 -0.03
N GLU A 330 7.00 -2.94 -0.28
CA GLU A 330 6.27 -3.09 -1.54
C GLU A 330 5.24 -1.98 -1.73
N SER A 331 4.74 -1.84 -2.97
CA SER A 331 3.58 -1.02 -3.26
C SER A 331 2.76 -1.63 -4.39
N HIS A 332 1.45 -1.78 -4.16
CA HIS A 332 0.49 -2.16 -5.19
C HIS A 332 -0.41 -0.96 -5.50
N ILE A 333 -0.10 -0.26 -6.60
CA ILE A 333 -0.92 0.87 -7.07
C ILE A 333 -2.23 0.32 -7.62
N GLY A 334 -3.37 0.78 -7.10
CA GLY A 334 -4.70 0.48 -7.63
C GLY A 334 -5.06 1.47 -8.73
N TRP A 335 -5.17 1.00 -9.96
CA TRP A 335 -5.57 1.80 -11.11
C TRP A 335 -6.99 1.41 -11.56
N TYR A 336 -7.94 2.32 -11.43
CA TYR A 336 -9.33 2.06 -11.78
C TYR A 336 -9.65 2.58 -13.19
N HIS A 337 -10.33 1.75 -14.00
CA HIS A 337 -10.62 2.09 -15.39
C HIS A 337 -11.29 3.47 -15.54
N ASN A 338 -12.18 3.80 -14.63
CA ASN A 338 -12.98 5.03 -14.71
C ASN A 338 -12.23 6.31 -14.29
N ILE A 339 -10.94 6.22 -13.96
CA ILE A 339 -10.07 7.40 -13.78
C ILE A 339 -10.09 8.28 -15.05
N MET A 340 -10.24 7.66 -16.22
CA MET A 340 -10.30 8.39 -17.50
C MET A 340 -11.49 9.35 -17.56
N SER A 341 -12.61 9.03 -16.93
CA SER A 341 -13.75 9.94 -16.82
C SER A 341 -13.39 11.18 -15.99
N LEU A 342 -12.72 10.98 -14.85
CA LEU A 342 -12.25 12.08 -14.02
C LEU A 342 -11.27 12.98 -14.78
N LEU A 343 -10.31 12.39 -15.48
CA LEU A 343 -9.32 13.12 -16.27
C LEU A 343 -9.96 13.94 -17.38
N ARG A 344 -10.97 13.37 -18.08
CA ARG A 344 -11.71 14.09 -19.09
C ARG A 344 -12.46 15.28 -18.50
N ASP A 345 -13.15 15.08 -17.37
CA ASP A 345 -13.96 16.12 -16.74
C ASP A 345 -13.04 17.25 -16.20
N TRP A 346 -11.91 16.93 -15.62
CA TRP A 346 -10.94 17.93 -15.19
C TRP A 346 -10.35 18.73 -16.35
N TYR A 347 -9.92 18.05 -17.42
CA TYR A 347 -9.37 18.73 -18.58
C TYR A 347 -10.41 19.61 -19.28
N LEU A 348 -11.66 19.12 -19.41
CA LEU A 348 -12.77 19.90 -19.92
C LEU A 348 -12.98 21.19 -19.11
N ILE A 349 -13.10 21.09 -17.80
CA ILE A 349 -13.41 22.24 -16.93
C ILE A 349 -12.26 23.27 -16.95
N GLN A 350 -11.02 22.84 -16.95
CA GLN A 350 -9.88 23.73 -16.80
C GLN A 350 -9.39 24.32 -18.12
N THR A 351 -9.52 23.61 -19.23
CA THR A 351 -8.87 24.01 -20.49
C THR A 351 -9.82 24.24 -21.65
N SER A 352 -11.10 23.95 -21.54
CA SER A 352 -12.05 24.04 -22.68
C SER A 352 -12.18 25.45 -23.28
N ALA A 353 -11.83 26.49 -22.52
CA ALA A 353 -11.83 27.87 -23.02
C ALA A 353 -10.71 28.11 -24.05
N VAL A 354 -9.58 27.44 -23.88
CA VAL A 354 -8.35 27.68 -24.66
C VAL A 354 -7.94 26.52 -25.56
N ASP A 355 -8.35 25.29 -25.22
CA ASP A 355 -8.07 24.09 -26.01
C ASP A 355 -9.34 23.47 -26.59
N PRO A 356 -9.56 23.52 -27.93
CA PRO A 356 -10.70 22.86 -28.56
C PRO A 356 -10.78 21.36 -28.35
N ALA A 357 -9.62 20.67 -28.17
CA ALA A 357 -9.58 19.23 -27.94
C ALA A 357 -10.29 18.82 -26.63
N ALA A 358 -10.28 19.70 -25.62
CA ALA A 358 -10.98 19.50 -24.35
C ALA A 358 -12.50 19.40 -24.49
N ARG A 359 -13.08 19.91 -25.58
CA ARG A 359 -14.54 19.94 -25.81
C ARG A 359 -15.08 18.64 -26.44
N ASN A 360 -14.19 17.71 -26.80
CA ASN A 360 -14.60 16.45 -27.38
C ASN A 360 -15.18 15.52 -26.31
N ILE A 361 -16.24 14.79 -26.63
CA ILE A 361 -16.83 13.77 -25.75
C ILE A 361 -15.82 12.65 -25.47
N LYS A 362 -15.00 12.30 -26.47
CA LYS A 362 -13.94 11.32 -26.38
C LYS A 362 -12.64 11.96 -26.84
N PHE A 363 -11.64 11.95 -25.96
CA PHE A 363 -10.30 12.41 -26.32
C PHE A 363 -9.62 11.37 -27.24
N ASP A 364 -8.72 11.83 -28.09
CA ASP A 364 -7.81 10.94 -28.79
C ASP A 364 -6.89 10.21 -27.81
N ASP A 365 -6.32 9.09 -28.26
CA ASP A 365 -5.52 8.23 -27.38
C ASP A 365 -4.22 8.90 -26.90
N LYS A 366 -3.69 9.89 -27.64
CA LYS A 366 -2.50 10.63 -27.24
C LYS A 366 -2.81 11.59 -26.09
N LEU A 367 -3.86 12.42 -26.23
CA LEU A 367 -4.25 13.34 -25.17
C LEU A 367 -4.65 12.58 -23.89
N MET A 368 -5.49 11.55 -24.00
CA MET A 368 -5.84 10.74 -22.84
C MET A 368 -4.62 10.04 -22.24
N GLY A 369 -3.70 9.57 -23.08
CA GLY A 369 -2.46 8.94 -22.64
C GLY A 369 -1.56 9.88 -21.82
N GLU A 370 -1.40 11.14 -22.24
CA GLU A 370 -0.62 12.13 -21.47
C GLU A 370 -1.29 12.45 -20.12
N LEU A 371 -2.61 12.50 -20.06
CA LEU A 371 -3.33 12.67 -18.79
C LEU A 371 -3.17 11.45 -17.88
N ILE A 372 -3.17 10.24 -18.43
CA ILE A 372 -2.86 8.99 -17.71
C ILE A 372 -1.42 9.01 -17.18
N ARG A 373 -0.44 9.44 -18.00
CA ARG A 373 0.96 9.58 -17.59
C ARG A 373 1.10 10.51 -16.39
N PHE A 374 0.40 11.66 -16.43
CA PHE A 374 0.39 12.62 -15.33
C PHE A 374 -0.08 11.99 -14.01
N VAL A 375 -1.22 11.28 -14.03
CA VAL A 375 -1.73 10.61 -12.82
C VAL A 375 -0.83 9.46 -12.40
N ALA A 376 -0.26 8.69 -13.34
CA ALA A 376 0.68 7.62 -13.01
C ALA A 376 1.91 8.17 -12.27
N ALA A 377 2.48 9.30 -12.72
CA ALA A 377 3.58 9.96 -12.02
C ALA A 377 3.17 10.44 -10.61
N HIS A 378 1.95 10.98 -10.46
CA HIS A 378 1.41 11.42 -9.17
C HIS A 378 1.26 10.24 -8.18
N GLU A 379 0.60 9.16 -8.60
CA GLU A 379 0.40 7.97 -7.75
C GLU A 379 1.72 7.31 -7.36
N VAL A 380 2.68 7.26 -8.28
CA VAL A 380 4.06 6.82 -7.96
C VAL A 380 4.66 7.70 -6.88
N GLY A 381 4.47 9.00 -6.92
CA GLY A 381 4.90 9.91 -5.86
C GLY A 381 4.40 9.51 -4.47
N HIS A 382 3.14 9.12 -4.35
CA HIS A 382 2.60 8.60 -3.09
C HIS A 382 3.29 7.31 -2.66
N THR A 383 3.58 6.42 -3.58
CA THR A 383 4.28 5.16 -3.30
C THR A 383 5.76 5.34 -2.98
N LEU A 384 6.33 6.49 -3.30
CA LEU A 384 7.66 6.90 -2.87
C LEU A 384 7.68 7.47 -1.44
N GLY A 385 6.51 7.65 -0.84
CA GLY A 385 6.33 8.21 0.49
C GLY A 385 5.90 9.68 0.51
N LEU A 386 5.65 10.30 -0.64
CA LEU A 386 5.31 11.72 -0.73
C LEU A 386 3.82 11.96 -0.47
N ARG A 387 3.52 12.99 0.28
CA ARG A 387 2.16 13.54 0.47
C ARG A 387 1.86 14.59 -0.60
N HIS A 388 0.58 14.98 -0.72
CA HIS A 388 0.23 16.15 -1.50
C HIS A 388 1.01 17.38 -1.05
N ASN A 389 1.44 18.19 -2.02
CA ASN A 389 2.18 19.44 -1.81
C ASN A 389 1.44 20.62 -2.45
N MET A 390 0.30 20.99 -1.86
CA MET A 390 -0.55 22.09 -2.35
C MET A 390 0.12 23.45 -2.30
N GLY A 391 1.27 23.56 -1.63
CA GLY A 391 2.07 24.77 -1.60
C GLY A 391 3.03 24.94 -2.78
N ALA A 392 3.18 23.91 -3.62
CA ALA A 392 4.14 23.96 -4.71
C ALA A 392 3.77 24.98 -5.79
N SER A 393 2.50 25.06 -6.18
CA SER A 393 2.01 26.05 -7.14
C SER A 393 2.08 27.49 -6.63
N PHE A 394 2.03 27.70 -5.32
CA PHE A 394 2.22 29.03 -4.72
C PHE A 394 3.63 29.59 -4.98
N ALA A 395 4.62 28.75 -5.17
CA ALA A 395 5.99 29.16 -5.46
C ALA A 395 6.16 29.72 -6.88
N THR A 396 5.22 29.45 -7.80
CA THR A 396 5.27 29.97 -9.17
C THR A 396 4.65 31.38 -9.23
N PRO A 397 5.40 32.43 -9.59
CA PRO A 397 4.86 33.77 -9.73
C PRO A 397 3.75 33.81 -10.78
N VAL A 398 2.65 34.50 -10.47
CA VAL A 398 1.44 34.55 -11.33
C VAL A 398 1.75 35.09 -12.73
N GLU A 399 2.65 36.08 -12.85
CA GLU A 399 3.11 36.62 -14.12
C GLU A 399 3.84 35.58 -14.98
N LYS A 400 4.48 34.57 -14.35
CA LYS A 400 5.18 33.50 -15.03
C LYS A 400 4.24 32.42 -15.59
N LEU A 401 3.00 32.35 -15.12
CA LEU A 401 1.99 31.43 -15.67
C LEU A 401 1.65 31.71 -17.14
N ARG A 402 1.93 32.92 -17.65
CA ARG A 402 1.73 33.31 -19.06
C ARG A 402 3.02 33.39 -19.88
N ASP A 403 4.15 33.14 -19.26
CA ASP A 403 5.47 33.15 -19.89
C ASP A 403 5.73 31.78 -20.48
N LYS A 404 5.68 31.63 -21.82
CA LYS A 404 5.81 30.37 -22.53
C LYS A 404 7.16 29.67 -22.31
N ASP A 405 8.24 30.47 -22.24
CA ASP A 405 9.58 29.92 -22.06
C ASP A 405 9.76 29.40 -20.64
N PHE A 406 9.28 30.19 -19.65
CA PHE A 406 9.25 29.73 -18.27
C PHE A 406 8.41 28.44 -18.10
N GLN A 407 7.20 28.40 -18.69
CA GLN A 407 6.33 27.23 -18.59
C GLN A 407 6.93 25.98 -19.25
N LYS A 408 7.68 26.16 -20.33
CA LYS A 408 8.37 25.07 -21.00
C LYS A 408 9.51 24.49 -20.17
N GLU A 409 10.21 25.32 -19.41
CA GLU A 409 11.37 24.94 -18.60
C GLU A 409 10.99 24.46 -17.21
N PHE A 410 10.07 25.15 -16.52
CA PHE A 410 9.74 24.94 -15.12
C PHE A 410 8.33 24.41 -14.86
N GLY A 411 7.43 24.43 -15.85
CA GLY A 411 6.02 24.12 -15.65
C GLY A 411 5.29 25.19 -14.81
N HIS A 412 4.07 24.90 -14.44
CA HIS A 412 3.22 25.78 -13.64
C HIS A 412 3.25 25.46 -12.13
N THR A 413 3.87 24.39 -11.75
CA THR A 413 4.12 23.98 -10.37
C THR A 413 5.43 23.23 -10.27
N SER A 414 6.09 23.33 -9.12
CA SER A 414 7.37 22.66 -8.85
C SER A 414 7.21 21.21 -8.36
N SER A 415 5.98 20.71 -8.25
CA SER A 415 5.74 19.36 -7.75
C SER A 415 4.54 18.70 -8.43
N ILE A 416 4.75 17.47 -8.91
CA ILE A 416 3.66 16.60 -9.39
C ILE A 416 2.64 16.24 -8.28
N MET A 417 3.01 16.43 -7.02
CA MET A 417 2.15 16.20 -5.86
C MET A 417 1.21 17.35 -5.53
N ASP A 418 1.21 18.42 -6.35
CA ASP A 418 0.20 19.49 -6.34
C ASP A 418 -0.98 19.11 -7.25
N TYR A 419 -2.14 19.72 -7.02
CA TYR A 419 -3.31 19.63 -7.92
C TYR A 419 -3.37 20.78 -8.93
N ALA A 420 -2.31 21.57 -9.03
CA ALA A 420 -2.16 22.55 -10.09
C ALA A 420 -2.03 21.84 -11.46
N ARG A 421 -2.90 22.17 -12.38
CA ARG A 421 -3.04 21.51 -13.69
C ARG A 421 -3.31 22.54 -14.78
#